data_758580a7a4dac746c49226c6035adf30
#
_entry.id   758580a7a4dac746c49226c6035adf30
#
_cell.length_a   1.000
_cell.length_b   1.000
_cell.length_c   1.000
_cell.angle_alpha   90.00
_cell.angle_beta   90.00
_cell.angle_gamma   90.00
#
_symmetry.space_group_name_H-M   'P 1'
#
loop_
_entity.id
_entity.type
_entity.pdbx_description
1 polymer ?
#
loop_
_entity_poly.entity_id
_entity_poly.type
_entity_poly.pdbx_seq_one_letter_code
_entity_poly.pdbx_strand_id
1 'polypeptide(L)'
;MILLHGKFHIGTAYTTTLVDTIKRYKQMRGYDSYMLTGLDEHGQKIQEVAKKEGKTPKEHVDCMAKAAKELWELMEIEYDDFIRTTDERHENKKIRKIATGLYKAKI
;
A
#
# COMPACT_ATOMS: atom_id res chain seq x y z
N MET A 1 -1.01 4.21 -3.38
CA MET A 1 -1.65 3.04 -2.72
C MET A 1 -2.22 2.13 -3.78
N ILE A 2 -1.95 0.85 -3.70
CA ILE A 2 -2.31 -0.14 -4.71
C ILE A 2 -3.56 -0.89 -4.25
N LEU A 3 -4.60 -0.86 -5.08
CA LEU A 3 -5.83 -1.61 -4.85
C LEU A 3 -5.61 -3.08 -5.23
N LEU A 4 -5.80 -3.99 -4.28
CA LEU A 4 -5.65 -5.43 -4.48
C LEU A 4 -6.91 -6.03 -5.13
N HIS A 5 -6.98 -5.99 -6.46
CA HIS A 5 -8.09 -6.60 -7.21
C HIS A 5 -7.68 -7.84 -8.01
N GLY A 6 -6.55 -8.44 -7.67
CA GLY A 6 -5.96 -9.58 -8.40
C GLY A 6 -4.46 -9.40 -8.60
N LYS A 7 -3.92 -9.98 -9.67
CA LYS A 7 -2.50 -9.85 -10.02
C LYS A 7 -2.14 -8.38 -10.33
N PHE A 8 -0.95 -7.97 -9.94
CA PHE A 8 -0.41 -6.67 -10.33
C PHE A 8 -0.39 -6.53 -11.85
N HIS A 9 -0.73 -5.35 -12.33
CA HIS A 9 -0.72 -5.04 -13.76
C HIS A 9 0.20 -3.84 -14.05
N ILE A 10 0.46 -3.59 -15.32
CA ILE A 10 1.40 -2.57 -15.75
C ILE A 10 1.07 -1.16 -15.23
N GLY A 11 -0.20 -0.82 -15.03
CA GLY A 11 -0.61 0.47 -14.45
C GLY A 11 -0.12 0.66 -13.00
N THR A 12 -0.09 -0.42 -12.20
CA THR A 12 0.48 -0.41 -10.86
C THR A 12 1.99 -0.15 -10.91
N ALA A 13 2.70 -0.88 -11.77
CA ALA A 13 4.13 -0.72 -11.98
C ALA A 13 4.45 0.70 -12.49
N TYR A 14 3.70 1.20 -13.47
CA TYR A 14 3.88 2.54 -14.04
C TYR A 14 3.79 3.64 -12.97
N THR A 15 2.72 3.64 -12.18
CA THR A 15 2.51 4.65 -11.14
C THR A 15 3.64 4.65 -10.10
N THR A 16 4.07 3.47 -9.67
CA THR A 16 5.14 3.35 -8.67
C THR A 16 6.49 3.78 -9.24
N THR A 17 6.81 3.40 -10.47
CA THR A 17 8.02 3.85 -11.17
C THR A 17 8.05 5.35 -11.36
N LEU A 18 6.91 5.97 -11.69
CA LEU A 18 6.82 7.43 -11.84
C LEU A 18 7.14 8.14 -10.53
N VAL A 19 6.59 7.67 -9.40
CA VAL A 19 6.85 8.27 -8.07
C VAL A 19 8.31 8.07 -7.67
N ASP A 20 8.89 6.90 -7.90
CA ASP A 20 10.31 6.61 -7.65
C ASP A 20 11.22 7.52 -8.48
N THR A 21 10.91 7.71 -9.76
CA THR A 21 11.64 8.62 -10.65
C THR A 21 11.61 10.06 -10.13
N ILE A 22 10.46 10.53 -9.67
CA ILE A 22 10.32 11.88 -9.08
C ILE A 22 11.14 11.98 -7.80
N LYS A 23 11.10 10.96 -6.93
CA LYS A 23 11.91 10.91 -5.71
C LYS A 23 13.40 11.05 -6.04
N ARG A 24 13.93 10.19 -6.91
CA ARG A 24 15.34 10.21 -7.34
C ARG A 24 15.74 11.55 -7.93
N TYR A 25 14.90 12.11 -8.79
CA TYR A 25 15.15 13.45 -9.35
C TYR A 25 15.24 14.52 -8.26
N LYS A 26 14.34 14.50 -7.28
CA LYS A 26 14.37 15.44 -6.16
C LYS A 26 15.61 15.28 -5.31
N GLN A 27 16.03 14.05 -5.03
CA GLN A 27 17.28 13.78 -4.29
C GLN A 27 18.51 14.30 -5.03
N MET A 28 18.58 14.09 -6.35
CA MET A 28 19.66 14.65 -7.20
C MET A 28 19.70 16.18 -7.15
N ARG A 29 18.57 16.83 -6.89
CA ARG A 29 18.45 18.29 -6.72
C ARG A 29 18.72 18.74 -5.28
N GLY A 30 19.12 17.84 -4.36
CA GLY A 30 19.45 18.17 -2.97
C GLY A 30 18.25 18.27 -2.04
N TYR A 31 17.06 17.82 -2.45
CA TYR A 31 15.90 17.76 -1.56
C TYR A 31 15.92 16.49 -0.72
N ASP A 32 15.51 16.62 0.53
CA ASP A 32 15.14 15.48 1.37
C ASP A 32 13.76 14.98 0.92
N SER A 33 13.72 13.80 0.29
CA SER A 33 12.51 13.22 -0.28
C SER A 33 12.21 11.85 0.31
N TYR A 34 10.95 11.63 0.65
CA TYR A 34 10.45 10.42 1.29
C TYR A 34 9.34 9.79 0.45
N MET A 35 9.50 8.53 0.09
CA MET A 35 8.52 7.77 -0.68
C MET A 35 7.84 6.72 0.17
N LEU A 36 6.54 6.89 0.36
CA LEU A 36 5.69 5.89 0.98
C LEU A 36 4.94 5.12 -0.11
N THR A 37 5.08 3.81 -0.11
CA THR A 37 4.26 2.90 -0.90
C THR A 37 3.44 1.98 0.01
N GLY A 38 2.53 1.20 -0.55
CA GLY A 38 1.75 0.27 0.26
C GLY A 38 0.54 -0.31 -0.45
N LEU A 39 -0.21 -1.11 0.28
CA LEU A 39 -1.35 -1.86 -0.22
C LEU A 39 -2.65 -1.45 0.48
N ASP A 40 -3.71 -1.32 -0.32
CA ASP A 40 -5.08 -1.25 0.21
C ASP A 40 -5.64 -2.68 0.28
N GLU A 41 -5.77 -3.18 1.50
CA GLU A 41 -6.09 -4.58 1.79
C GLU A 41 -7.53 -4.77 2.26
N HIS A 42 -8.37 -3.73 2.15
CA HIS A 42 -9.78 -3.81 2.50
C HIS A 42 -10.66 -3.99 1.25
N GLY A 43 -11.76 -4.69 1.43
CA GLY A 43 -12.80 -4.82 0.42
C GLY A 43 -13.37 -6.23 0.29
N GLN A 44 -14.62 -6.28 -0.16
CA GLN A 44 -15.36 -7.53 -0.37
C GLN A 44 -14.67 -8.45 -1.40
N LYS A 45 -14.08 -7.87 -2.45
CA LYS A 45 -13.38 -8.62 -3.49
C LYS A 45 -12.20 -9.44 -2.96
N ILE A 46 -11.46 -8.92 -1.98
CA ILE A 46 -10.36 -9.64 -1.34
C ILE A 46 -10.88 -10.90 -0.63
N GLN A 47 -12.00 -10.78 0.07
CA GLN A 47 -12.64 -11.90 0.76
C GLN A 47 -13.13 -12.96 -0.24
N GLU A 48 -13.73 -12.53 -1.35
CA GLU A 48 -14.20 -13.42 -2.40
C GLU A 48 -13.07 -14.18 -3.08
N VAL A 49 -11.95 -13.49 -3.38
CA VAL A 49 -10.78 -14.12 -4.01
C VAL A 49 -10.10 -15.08 -3.04
N ALA A 50 -9.89 -14.68 -1.78
CA ALA A 50 -9.34 -15.55 -0.75
C ALA A 50 -10.15 -16.83 -0.60
N LYS A 51 -11.49 -16.72 -0.56
CA LYS A 51 -12.40 -17.88 -0.48
C LYS A 51 -12.28 -18.82 -1.71
N LYS A 52 -12.14 -18.25 -2.91
CA LYS A 52 -11.93 -19.05 -4.15
C LYS A 52 -10.59 -19.77 -4.14
N GLU A 53 -9.57 -19.19 -3.51
CA GLU A 53 -8.24 -19.79 -3.37
C GLU A 53 -8.12 -20.75 -2.18
N GLY A 54 -9.18 -20.91 -1.38
CA GLY A 54 -9.16 -21.75 -0.17
C GLY A 54 -8.29 -21.18 0.95
N LYS A 55 -8.05 -19.85 0.95
CA LYS A 55 -7.23 -19.14 1.93
C LYS A 55 -8.10 -18.27 2.83
N THR A 56 -7.57 -17.92 3.99
CA THR A 56 -8.13 -16.84 4.78
C THR A 56 -7.83 -15.48 4.12
N PRO A 57 -8.65 -14.45 4.33
CA PRO A 57 -8.37 -13.10 3.83
C PRO A 57 -6.98 -12.61 4.25
N LYS A 58 -6.55 -12.91 5.48
CA LYS A 58 -5.22 -12.54 5.98
C LYS A 58 -4.10 -13.22 5.21
N GLU A 59 -4.17 -14.52 5.00
CA GLU A 59 -3.16 -15.26 4.22
C GLU A 59 -3.08 -14.75 2.78
N HIS A 60 -4.23 -14.41 2.18
CA HIS A 60 -4.26 -13.84 0.83
C HIS A 60 -3.54 -12.50 0.77
N VAL A 61 -3.85 -11.55 1.66
CA VAL A 61 -3.19 -10.23 1.65
C VAL A 61 -1.72 -10.29 2.06
N ASP A 62 -1.32 -11.23 2.92
CA ASP A 62 0.09 -11.47 3.26
C ASP A 62 0.88 -11.98 2.03
N CYS A 63 0.30 -12.90 1.25
CA CYS A 63 0.86 -13.32 -0.02
C CYS A 63 1.02 -12.16 -1.01
N MET A 64 0.00 -11.32 -1.12
CA MET A 64 0.03 -10.16 -2.02
C MET A 64 1.07 -9.12 -1.59
N ALA A 65 1.20 -8.88 -0.28
CA ALA A 65 2.22 -7.97 0.25
C ALA A 65 3.64 -8.46 -0.05
N LYS A 66 3.87 -9.76 0.07
CA LYS A 66 5.14 -10.37 -0.31
C LYS A 66 5.43 -10.19 -1.80
N ALA A 67 4.46 -10.54 -2.65
CA ALA A 67 4.60 -10.40 -4.11
C ALA A 67 4.83 -8.94 -4.54
N ALA A 68 4.20 -7.97 -3.87
CA ALA A 68 4.45 -6.55 -4.13
C ALA A 68 5.89 -6.15 -3.83
N LYS A 69 6.41 -6.57 -2.68
CA LYS A 69 7.79 -6.26 -2.29
C LYS A 69 8.80 -6.89 -3.25
N GLU A 70 8.59 -8.16 -3.62
CA GLU A 70 9.43 -8.86 -4.61
C GLU A 70 9.40 -8.14 -5.98
N LEU A 71 8.23 -7.65 -6.41
CA LEU A 71 8.12 -6.89 -7.64
C LEU A 71 8.86 -5.55 -7.56
N TRP A 72 8.74 -4.83 -6.43
CA TRP A 72 9.47 -3.56 -6.24
C TRP A 72 10.98 -3.77 -6.18
N GLU A 73 11.45 -4.85 -5.57
CA GLU A 73 12.85 -5.22 -5.56
C GLU A 73 13.36 -5.51 -6.98
N LEU A 74 12.61 -6.31 -7.76
CA LEU A 74 12.93 -6.59 -9.17
C LEU A 74 13.00 -5.34 -10.04
N MET A 75 12.15 -4.36 -9.75
CA MET A 75 12.08 -3.07 -10.46
C MET A 75 13.03 -2.02 -9.90
N GLU A 76 13.83 -2.34 -8.90
CA GLU A 76 14.76 -1.43 -8.21
C GLU A 76 14.08 -0.16 -7.67
N ILE A 77 12.84 -0.29 -7.19
CA ILE A 77 12.09 0.81 -6.58
C ILE A 77 12.64 1.14 -5.20
N GLU A 78 13.10 2.36 -5.00
CA GLU A 78 13.65 2.86 -3.74
C GLU A 78 12.58 3.56 -2.88
N TYR A 79 11.76 2.77 -2.19
CA TYR A 79 10.81 3.33 -1.22
C TYR A 79 11.41 3.37 0.20
N ASP A 80 11.00 4.36 0.99
CA ASP A 80 11.48 4.52 2.38
C ASP A 80 10.61 3.77 3.37
N ASP A 81 9.32 3.61 3.08
CA ASP A 81 8.40 2.88 3.92
C ASP A 81 7.31 2.17 3.10
N PHE A 82 6.85 1.04 3.65
CA PHE A 82 5.78 0.24 3.07
C PHE A 82 4.66 0.09 4.09
N ILE A 83 3.48 0.62 3.78
CA ILE A 83 2.32 0.57 4.66
C ILE A 83 1.23 -0.36 4.11
N ARG A 84 0.61 -1.10 5.01
CA ARG A 84 -0.59 -1.90 4.71
C ARG A 84 -1.78 -1.25 5.43
N THR A 85 -2.94 -1.19 4.78
CA THR A 85 -4.13 -0.63 5.44
C THR A 85 -4.60 -1.48 6.62
N THR A 86 -4.20 -2.76 6.69
CA THR A 86 -4.42 -3.66 7.84
C THR A 86 -3.37 -3.52 8.93
N ASP A 87 -2.31 -2.72 8.75
CA ASP A 87 -1.32 -2.49 9.79
C ASP A 87 -1.93 -1.75 10.99
N GLU A 88 -1.59 -2.17 12.18
CA GLU A 88 -2.05 -1.55 13.42
C GLU A 88 -1.70 -0.04 13.47
N ARG A 89 -0.55 0.34 12.94
CA ARG A 89 -0.14 1.75 12.84
C ARG A 89 -1.05 2.57 11.92
N HIS A 90 -1.70 1.93 10.93
CA HIS A 90 -2.68 2.57 10.04
C HIS A 90 -4.06 2.62 10.69
N GLU A 91 -4.58 1.49 11.17
CA GLU A 91 -5.94 1.39 11.70
C GLU A 91 -6.11 2.08 13.06
N ASN A 92 -5.24 1.80 14.02
CA ASN A 92 -5.50 2.15 15.43
C ASN A 92 -5.00 3.53 15.82
N LYS A 93 -3.89 4.02 15.25
CA LYS A 93 -3.25 5.26 15.76
C LYS A 93 -3.69 6.52 15.05
N LYS A 94 -4.01 6.46 13.76
CA LYS A 94 -4.33 7.67 12.98
C LYS A 94 -5.79 7.75 12.59
N ILE A 95 -6.35 6.71 12.00
CA ILE A 95 -7.74 6.77 11.48
C ILE A 95 -8.75 6.86 12.62
N ARG A 96 -8.61 6.05 13.67
CA ARG A 96 -9.49 6.13 14.85
C ARG A 96 -9.42 7.50 15.53
N LYS A 97 -8.23 8.08 15.66
CA LYS A 97 -8.05 9.39 16.29
C LYS A 97 -8.72 10.49 15.47
N ILE A 98 -8.56 10.46 14.15
CA ILE A 98 -9.19 11.44 13.22
C ILE A 98 -10.71 11.24 13.22
N ALA A 99 -11.20 10.02 13.03
CA ALA A 99 -12.63 9.73 13.02
C ALA A 99 -13.31 10.12 14.33
N THR A 100 -12.68 9.82 15.48
CA THR A 100 -13.19 10.23 16.80
C THR A 100 -13.19 11.75 16.96
N GLY A 101 -12.16 12.42 16.44
CA GLY A 101 -12.07 13.88 16.44
C GLY A 101 -13.19 14.53 15.61
N LEU A 102 -13.41 14.04 14.39
CA LEU A 102 -14.48 14.52 13.52
C LEU A 102 -15.88 14.26 14.11
N TYR A 103 -16.11 13.07 14.66
CA TYR A 103 -17.37 12.74 15.32
C TYR A 103 -17.64 13.66 16.52
N LYS A 104 -16.64 13.93 17.36
CA LYS A 104 -16.77 14.85 18.49
C LYS A 104 -16.99 16.31 18.04
N ALA A 105 -16.41 16.69 16.92
CA ALA A 105 -16.60 18.02 16.33
C ALA A 105 -17.93 18.17 15.61
N LYS A 106 -18.75 17.12 15.51
CA LYS A 106 -20.03 17.08 14.79
C LYS A 106 -19.91 17.51 13.30
N ILE A 107 -18.79 17.19 12.71
CA ILE A 107 -18.54 17.39 11.26
C ILE A 107 -18.82 16.09 10.53
#